data_884bb2c26734bc3f757a064766179bfa
#
_entry.id   884bb2c26734bc3f757a064766179bfa
#
_cell.length_a   1.000
_cell.length_b   1.000
_cell.length_c   1.000
_cell.angle_alpha   90.00
_cell.angle_beta   90.00
_cell.angle_gamma   90.00
#
_symmetry.space_group_name_H-M   'P 1'
#
loop_
_entity.id
_entity.type
_entity.pdbx_description
1 polymer ?
#
loop_
_entity_poly.entity_id
_entity_poly.type
_entity_poly.pdbx_seq_one_letter_code
_entity_poly.pdbx_strand_id
1 'polypeptide(L)'
;MTVVDLINLEQYPILELDAPAAKTLIAKCSHELSKTGKCSLKQFLKPEIAAKLAAELKPALEDAYVQVMQHNVYFKTDNETLPEKHPARHPITTSQNALAYDRVPADAGIRAIYNWKPLRDFIAQVVGLQTLYLHEDSMAPLNIMMLKDGDQLGWHYDRADFVTTLLLQAPETGGRFEYIPHLRSAEDENYAGLSALLADTHSEKISLASEAGTLTLFQGIFSPHRVTQVSGATPRITSVLSYTKQPGVVFSESARKQFYGRAN
;
A
#
# COMPACT_ATOMS: atom_id res chain seq x y z
N MET A 1 -14.12 20.91 -6.65
CA MET A 1 -14.29 19.55 -7.19
C MET A 1 -14.72 18.67 -6.03
N THR A 2 -15.80 17.94 -6.15
CA THR A 2 -16.28 17.00 -5.11
C THR A 2 -15.58 15.65 -5.28
N VAL A 3 -15.61 14.77 -4.26
CA VAL A 3 -14.99 13.43 -4.36
C VAL A 3 -15.57 12.60 -5.51
N VAL A 4 -16.87 12.79 -5.79
CA VAL A 4 -17.56 12.11 -6.91
C VAL A 4 -16.94 12.46 -8.27
N ASP A 5 -16.40 13.68 -8.41
CA ASP A 5 -15.74 14.12 -9.65
C ASP A 5 -14.34 13.51 -9.82
N LEU A 6 -13.75 13.02 -8.73
CA LEU A 6 -12.40 12.44 -8.73
C LEU A 6 -12.39 10.96 -9.14
N ILE A 7 -13.46 10.23 -8.86
CA ILE A 7 -13.53 8.78 -9.00
C ILE A 7 -14.27 8.40 -10.29
N ASN A 8 -13.78 7.39 -10.97
CA ASN A 8 -14.43 6.84 -12.17
C ASN A 8 -15.65 5.98 -11.80
N LEU A 9 -16.73 6.65 -11.38
CA LEU A 9 -17.95 5.99 -10.91
C LEU A 9 -18.74 5.28 -12.02
N GLU A 10 -18.50 5.64 -13.28
CA GLU A 10 -19.07 4.94 -14.43
C GLU A 10 -18.54 3.49 -14.49
N GLN A 11 -17.25 3.32 -14.26
CA GLN A 11 -16.60 2.00 -14.24
C GLN A 11 -16.74 1.30 -12.88
N TYR A 12 -16.77 2.07 -11.79
CA TYR A 12 -16.79 1.58 -10.42
C TYR A 12 -17.97 2.16 -9.64
N PRO A 13 -19.18 1.57 -9.77
CA PRO A 13 -20.43 2.12 -9.22
C PRO A 13 -20.54 1.88 -7.69
N ILE A 14 -19.68 2.54 -6.91
CA ILE A 14 -19.56 2.34 -5.45
C ILE A 14 -20.41 3.29 -4.61
N LEU A 15 -21.29 4.08 -5.22
CA LEU A 15 -22.21 4.96 -4.49
C LEU A 15 -23.37 4.20 -3.85
N GLU A 16 -23.89 3.20 -4.54
CA GLU A 16 -25.03 2.39 -4.11
C GLU A 16 -24.62 0.91 -4.05
N LEU A 17 -24.04 0.50 -2.93
CA LEU A 17 -23.42 -0.83 -2.79
C LEU A 17 -24.46 -1.98 -2.86
N ASP A 18 -25.74 -1.68 -2.65
CA ASP A 18 -26.85 -2.65 -2.81
C ASP A 18 -27.27 -2.86 -4.26
N ALA A 19 -26.89 -1.96 -5.18
CA ALA A 19 -27.18 -2.09 -6.60
C ALA A 19 -26.52 -3.34 -7.21
N PRO A 20 -27.16 -4.01 -8.19
CA PRO A 20 -26.63 -5.25 -8.80
C PRO A 20 -25.21 -5.10 -9.36
N ALA A 21 -24.90 -3.97 -9.99
CA ALA A 21 -23.57 -3.69 -10.56
C ALA A 21 -22.47 -3.60 -9.47
N ALA A 22 -22.79 -2.93 -8.35
CA ALA A 22 -21.88 -2.82 -7.22
C ALA A 22 -21.66 -4.18 -6.54
N LYS A 23 -22.72 -4.96 -6.33
CA LYS A 23 -22.62 -6.35 -5.79
C LYS A 23 -21.75 -7.24 -6.66
N THR A 24 -21.88 -7.15 -7.97
CA THR A 24 -21.03 -7.87 -8.92
C THR A 24 -19.58 -7.46 -8.80
N LEU A 25 -19.30 -6.15 -8.71
CA LEU A 25 -17.94 -5.62 -8.52
C LEU A 25 -17.35 -6.10 -7.19
N ILE A 26 -18.09 -6.02 -6.08
CA ILE A 26 -17.64 -6.49 -4.76
C ILE A 26 -17.31 -7.97 -4.81
N ALA A 27 -18.19 -8.80 -5.34
CA ALA A 27 -17.99 -10.26 -5.45
C ALA A 27 -16.73 -10.59 -6.27
N LYS A 28 -16.53 -9.88 -7.39
CA LYS A 28 -15.32 -10.01 -8.21
C LYS A 28 -14.07 -9.64 -7.41
N CYS A 29 -14.06 -8.49 -6.74
CA CYS A 29 -12.91 -8.02 -5.97
C CYS A 29 -12.59 -8.96 -4.80
N SER A 30 -13.60 -9.42 -4.06
CA SER A 30 -13.43 -10.41 -2.98
C SER A 30 -12.83 -11.71 -3.50
N HIS A 31 -13.32 -12.22 -4.63
CA HIS A 31 -12.80 -13.43 -5.25
C HIS A 31 -11.34 -13.28 -5.68
N GLU A 32 -10.99 -12.18 -6.36
CA GLU A 32 -9.61 -11.90 -6.77
C GLU A 32 -8.69 -11.80 -5.54
N LEU A 33 -9.11 -11.05 -4.51
CA LEU A 33 -8.35 -10.85 -3.29
C LEU A 33 -8.09 -12.19 -2.56
N SER A 34 -9.11 -13.03 -2.41
CA SER A 34 -8.95 -14.34 -1.77
C SER A 34 -8.09 -15.30 -2.58
N LYS A 35 -8.17 -15.27 -3.91
CA LYS A 35 -7.44 -16.19 -4.79
C LYS A 35 -5.98 -15.80 -4.99
N THR A 36 -5.69 -14.51 -5.08
CA THR A 36 -4.37 -14.00 -5.48
C THR A 36 -3.72 -13.08 -4.46
N GLY A 37 -4.38 -12.84 -3.31
CA GLY A 37 -3.93 -11.85 -2.31
C GLY A 37 -4.09 -10.41 -2.77
N LYS A 38 -4.66 -10.14 -3.96
CA LYS A 38 -4.73 -8.82 -4.56
C LYS A 38 -6.01 -8.61 -5.38
N CYS A 39 -6.61 -7.41 -5.25
CA CYS A 39 -7.59 -6.88 -6.19
C CYS A 39 -7.13 -5.51 -6.67
N SER A 40 -7.16 -5.24 -7.98
CA SER A 40 -6.76 -3.95 -8.55
C SER A 40 -7.83 -3.39 -9.45
N LEU A 41 -8.23 -2.14 -9.17
CA LEU A 41 -9.19 -1.36 -9.94
C LEU A 41 -8.41 -0.34 -10.77
N LYS A 42 -8.09 -0.69 -12.02
CA LYS A 42 -7.37 0.18 -12.95
C LYS A 42 -8.24 1.37 -13.34
N GLN A 43 -7.61 2.56 -13.47
CA GLN A 43 -8.34 3.80 -13.75
C GLN A 43 -9.46 4.09 -12.74
N PHE A 44 -9.29 3.69 -11.48
CA PHE A 44 -10.17 4.11 -10.39
C PHE A 44 -10.21 5.64 -10.28
N LEU A 45 -9.06 6.29 -10.46
CA LEU A 45 -8.96 7.68 -10.90
C LEU A 45 -8.58 7.70 -12.38
N LYS A 46 -9.20 8.55 -13.16
CA LYS A 46 -8.73 8.82 -14.52
C LYS A 46 -7.31 9.38 -14.49
N PRO A 47 -6.46 9.14 -15.52
CA PRO A 47 -5.05 9.55 -15.50
C PRO A 47 -4.83 11.04 -15.18
N GLU A 48 -5.67 11.93 -15.74
CA GLU A 48 -5.61 13.36 -15.51
C GLU A 48 -5.92 13.74 -14.05
N ILE A 49 -6.81 13.01 -13.40
CA ILE A 49 -7.12 13.21 -11.98
C ILE A 49 -5.95 12.74 -11.10
N ALA A 50 -5.40 11.57 -11.41
CA ALA A 50 -4.22 11.06 -10.69
C ALA A 50 -3.05 12.04 -10.77
N ALA A 51 -2.76 12.56 -11.98
CA ALA A 51 -1.72 13.56 -12.20
C ALA A 51 -1.98 14.87 -11.43
N LYS A 52 -3.23 15.32 -11.39
CA LYS A 52 -3.63 16.50 -10.60
C LYS A 52 -3.38 16.29 -9.11
N LEU A 53 -3.82 15.16 -8.54
CA LEU A 53 -3.62 14.86 -7.13
C LEU A 53 -2.12 14.72 -6.79
N ALA A 54 -1.31 14.13 -7.68
CA ALA A 54 0.14 14.09 -7.51
C ALA A 54 0.75 15.50 -7.50
N ALA A 55 0.29 16.40 -8.37
CA ALA A 55 0.76 17.79 -8.43
C ALA A 55 0.38 18.59 -7.17
N GLU A 56 -0.81 18.39 -6.60
CA GLU A 56 -1.25 19.00 -5.34
C GLU A 56 -0.32 18.66 -4.16
N LEU A 57 0.31 17.47 -4.20
CA LEU A 57 1.17 16.98 -3.11
C LEU A 57 2.64 17.40 -3.26
N LYS A 58 3.09 17.82 -4.45
CA LYS A 58 4.51 18.13 -4.72
C LYS A 58 5.14 19.06 -3.70
N PRO A 59 4.54 20.20 -3.31
CA PRO A 59 5.15 21.10 -2.34
C PRO A 59 5.37 20.45 -0.97
N ALA A 60 4.38 19.67 -0.49
CA ALA A 60 4.48 18.99 0.79
C ALA A 60 5.47 17.82 0.78
N LEU A 61 5.67 17.20 -0.39
CA LEU A 61 6.62 16.08 -0.55
C LEU A 61 8.09 16.53 -0.50
N GLU A 62 8.40 17.82 -0.62
CA GLU A 62 9.76 18.36 -0.43
C GLU A 62 10.21 18.16 1.03
N ASP A 63 9.28 18.23 1.98
CA ASP A 63 9.51 18.02 3.41
C ASP A 63 9.23 16.59 3.89
N ALA A 64 9.05 15.64 2.97
CA ALA A 64 8.80 14.25 3.32
C ALA A 64 9.99 13.64 4.06
N TYR A 65 9.69 12.81 5.08
CA TYR A 65 10.73 12.11 5.84
C TYR A 65 11.46 11.10 4.96
N VAL A 66 12.77 11.28 4.84
CA VAL A 66 13.64 10.35 4.12
C VAL A 66 13.93 9.15 5.01
N GLN A 67 13.45 7.99 4.63
CA GLN A 67 13.63 6.75 5.34
C GLN A 67 14.62 5.86 4.57
N VAL A 68 15.75 5.55 5.18
CA VAL A 68 16.68 4.52 4.70
C VAL A 68 16.88 3.54 5.84
N MET A 69 16.57 2.27 5.60
CA MET A 69 16.65 1.24 6.64
C MET A 69 17.12 -0.10 6.10
N GLN A 70 17.83 -0.85 6.94
CA GLN A 70 18.02 -2.28 6.78
C GLN A 70 17.07 -3.02 7.73
N HIS A 71 16.39 -4.01 7.22
CA HIS A 71 15.43 -4.82 7.96
C HIS A 71 15.41 -6.24 7.39
N ASN A 72 14.78 -7.16 8.08
CA ASN A 72 14.41 -8.46 7.52
C ASN A 72 13.02 -8.40 6.87
N VAL A 73 12.57 -9.47 6.26
CA VAL A 73 11.26 -9.55 5.59
C VAL A 73 10.06 -9.20 6.49
N TYR A 74 10.23 -9.18 7.81
CA TYR A 74 9.18 -8.84 8.80
C TYR A 74 9.29 -7.40 9.31
N PHE A 75 10.06 -6.54 8.68
CA PHE A 75 10.38 -5.19 9.17
C PHE A 75 10.94 -5.17 10.60
N LYS A 76 11.74 -6.16 10.94
CA LYS A 76 12.44 -6.24 12.21
C LYS A 76 13.95 -6.11 12.00
N THR A 77 14.65 -5.71 13.05
CA THR A 77 16.12 -5.87 13.12
C THR A 77 16.48 -7.35 13.15
N ASP A 78 17.78 -7.65 12.99
CA ASP A 78 18.28 -9.02 13.02
C ASP A 78 17.84 -9.77 14.30
N ASN A 79 17.67 -11.08 14.16
CA ASN A 79 17.38 -11.99 15.25
C ASN A 79 18.51 -13.02 15.41
N GLU A 80 19.49 -12.70 16.23
CA GLU A 80 20.67 -13.53 16.46
C GLU A 80 20.37 -14.90 17.12
N THR A 81 19.16 -15.13 17.60
CA THR A 81 18.75 -16.45 18.11
C THR A 81 18.52 -17.48 17.01
N LEU A 82 18.38 -17.03 15.75
CA LEU A 82 18.25 -17.87 14.57
C LEU A 82 19.61 -18.15 13.94
N PRO A 83 19.79 -19.28 13.22
CA PRO A 83 21.01 -19.53 12.46
C PRO A 83 21.34 -18.38 11.49
N GLU A 84 22.62 -18.08 11.29
CA GLU A 84 23.08 -16.94 10.47
C GLU A 84 22.48 -16.94 9.05
N LYS A 85 22.33 -18.10 8.43
CA LYS A 85 21.77 -18.27 7.09
C LYS A 85 20.24 -18.42 7.07
N HIS A 86 19.57 -18.20 8.22
CA HIS A 86 18.12 -18.30 8.27
C HIS A 86 17.46 -17.18 7.44
N PRO A 87 16.46 -17.45 6.57
CA PRO A 87 15.89 -16.44 5.67
C PRO A 87 15.25 -15.26 6.42
N ALA A 88 14.76 -15.46 7.65
CA ALA A 88 14.25 -14.38 8.50
C ALA A 88 15.34 -13.45 9.03
N ARG A 89 16.63 -13.72 8.78
CA ARG A 89 17.76 -12.84 9.09
C ARG A 89 18.34 -12.12 7.86
N HIS A 90 17.87 -12.48 6.65
CA HIS A 90 18.39 -11.89 5.42
C HIS A 90 18.22 -10.36 5.43
N PRO A 91 19.32 -9.58 5.32
CA PRO A 91 19.23 -8.13 5.33
C PRO A 91 18.63 -7.61 4.03
N ILE A 92 17.64 -6.74 4.15
CA ILE A 92 16.91 -6.13 3.05
C ILE A 92 16.99 -4.62 3.21
N THR A 93 17.25 -3.91 2.12
CA THR A 93 17.31 -2.44 2.12
C THR A 93 16.00 -1.88 1.58
N THR A 94 15.46 -0.90 2.31
CA THR A 94 14.36 -0.03 1.88
C THR A 94 14.85 1.41 1.92
N SER A 95 14.59 2.17 0.86
CA SER A 95 14.73 3.63 0.82
C SER A 95 13.48 4.24 0.21
N GLN A 96 12.92 5.24 0.86
CA GLN A 96 11.70 5.91 0.45
C GLN A 96 11.52 7.23 1.16
N ASN A 97 10.58 8.05 0.69
CA ASN A 97 10.21 9.29 1.33
C ASN A 97 8.73 9.18 1.77
N ALA A 98 8.45 9.47 3.04
CA ALA A 98 7.13 9.32 3.64
C ALA A 98 6.57 10.68 4.09
N LEU A 99 5.40 11.05 3.59
CA LEU A 99 4.64 12.20 4.07
C LEU A 99 3.49 11.69 4.93
N ALA A 100 3.52 12.00 6.22
CA ALA A 100 2.50 11.61 7.18
C ALA A 100 1.20 12.43 7.00
N TYR A 101 0.07 11.90 7.45
CA TYR A 101 -1.26 12.50 7.29
C TYR A 101 -1.35 13.96 7.75
N ASP A 102 -0.80 14.30 8.91
CA ASP A 102 -0.85 15.65 9.47
C ASP A 102 -0.12 16.70 8.59
N ARG A 103 0.77 16.26 7.71
CA ARG A 103 1.48 17.10 6.74
C ARG A 103 0.88 17.09 5.33
N VAL A 104 -0.06 16.19 5.05
CA VAL A 104 -0.83 16.24 3.80
C VAL A 104 -1.74 17.48 3.86
N PRO A 105 -1.77 18.37 2.84
CA PRO A 105 -2.63 19.55 2.86
C PRO A 105 -4.10 19.22 3.17
N ALA A 106 -4.74 20.02 4.02
CA ALA A 106 -6.09 19.75 4.51
C ALA A 106 -7.15 19.72 3.39
N ASP A 107 -6.92 20.48 2.34
CA ASP A 107 -7.76 20.62 1.15
C ASP A 107 -7.35 19.68 -0.01
N ALA A 108 -6.30 18.86 0.16
CA ALA A 108 -5.87 17.93 -0.86
C ALA A 108 -6.98 16.92 -1.20
N GLY A 109 -7.22 16.71 -2.49
CA GLY A 109 -8.26 15.80 -2.97
C GLY A 109 -8.08 14.37 -2.45
N ILE A 110 -6.85 13.92 -2.21
CA ILE A 110 -6.57 12.58 -1.66
C ILE A 110 -7.07 12.43 -0.20
N ARG A 111 -7.07 13.50 0.63
CA ARG A 111 -7.69 13.47 1.96
C ARG A 111 -9.20 13.32 1.87
N ALA A 112 -9.82 14.01 0.90
CA ALA A 112 -11.26 13.87 0.66
C ALA A 112 -11.62 12.44 0.24
N ILE A 113 -10.81 11.80 -0.63
CA ILE A 113 -10.98 10.39 -1.04
C ILE A 113 -10.85 9.46 0.17
N TYR A 114 -9.81 9.63 1.01
CA TYR A 114 -9.61 8.81 2.21
C TYR A 114 -10.81 8.89 3.16
N ASN A 115 -11.33 10.09 3.40
CA ASN A 115 -12.45 10.31 4.32
C ASN A 115 -13.82 9.91 3.74
N TRP A 116 -13.88 9.58 2.46
CA TRP A 116 -15.14 9.34 1.77
C TRP A 116 -15.76 8.01 2.16
N LYS A 117 -16.91 8.07 2.82
CA LYS A 117 -17.63 6.89 3.35
C LYS A 117 -17.94 5.81 2.30
N PRO A 118 -18.44 6.13 1.06
CA PRO A 118 -18.69 5.10 0.06
C PRO A 118 -17.46 4.26 -0.30
N LEU A 119 -16.27 4.84 -0.40
CA LEU A 119 -15.04 4.07 -0.63
C LEU A 119 -14.73 3.14 0.53
N ARG A 120 -14.81 3.65 1.76
CA ARG A 120 -14.56 2.86 2.96
C ARG A 120 -15.54 1.69 3.10
N ASP A 121 -16.82 1.92 2.84
CA ASP A 121 -17.87 0.88 2.89
C ASP A 121 -17.67 -0.16 1.78
N PHE A 122 -17.28 0.26 0.58
CA PHE A 122 -16.91 -0.64 -0.51
C PHE A 122 -15.75 -1.55 -0.11
N ILE A 123 -14.67 -0.96 0.44
CA ILE A 123 -13.51 -1.73 0.91
C ILE A 123 -13.93 -2.72 2.00
N ALA A 124 -14.75 -2.28 2.97
CA ALA A 124 -15.26 -3.15 4.03
C ALA A 124 -15.94 -4.40 3.46
N GLN A 125 -16.85 -4.23 2.50
CA GLN A 125 -17.54 -5.36 1.87
C GLN A 125 -16.59 -6.27 1.08
N VAL A 126 -15.63 -5.70 0.35
CA VAL A 126 -14.62 -6.49 -0.40
C VAL A 126 -13.79 -7.37 0.53
N VAL A 127 -13.39 -6.87 1.71
CA VAL A 127 -12.60 -7.64 2.68
C VAL A 127 -13.47 -8.47 3.65
N GLY A 128 -14.78 -8.55 3.41
CA GLY A 128 -15.70 -9.39 4.19
C GLY A 128 -16.05 -8.83 5.57
N LEU A 129 -15.96 -7.52 5.77
CA LEU A 129 -16.29 -6.85 7.03
C LEU A 129 -17.59 -6.03 6.90
N GLN A 130 -18.33 -5.92 8.00
CA GLN A 130 -19.54 -5.09 8.04
C GLN A 130 -19.19 -3.59 8.01
N THR A 131 -18.10 -3.20 8.64
CA THR A 131 -17.67 -1.81 8.71
C THR A 131 -16.16 -1.72 8.86
N LEU A 132 -15.61 -0.61 8.40
CA LEU A 132 -14.26 -0.14 8.66
C LEU A 132 -14.31 1.26 9.27
N TYR A 133 -13.30 1.56 10.07
CA TYR A 133 -13.16 2.85 10.74
C TYR A 133 -11.97 3.64 10.15
N LEU A 134 -12.06 4.96 10.20
CA LEU A 134 -10.91 5.80 9.96
C LEU A 134 -9.90 5.57 11.08
N HIS A 135 -8.63 5.61 10.73
CA HIS A 135 -7.55 5.51 11.72
C HIS A 135 -7.50 6.81 12.55
N GLU A 136 -7.47 6.70 13.87
CA GLU A 136 -7.52 7.88 14.76
C GLU A 136 -6.15 8.48 15.09
N ASP A 137 -5.09 7.89 14.57
CA ASP A 137 -3.74 8.42 14.68
C ASP A 137 -3.57 9.75 13.93
N SER A 138 -2.74 10.65 14.42
CA SER A 138 -2.48 11.93 13.76
C SER A 138 -1.63 11.81 12.49
N MET A 139 -0.85 10.72 12.32
CA MET A 139 0.11 10.54 11.23
C MET A 139 -0.22 9.39 10.29
N ALA A 140 -0.88 8.33 10.81
CA ALA A 140 -1.05 7.05 10.10
C ALA A 140 -2.26 6.91 9.17
N PRO A 141 -3.33 7.76 9.23
CA PRO A 141 -4.54 7.57 8.43
C PRO A 141 -4.28 7.46 6.93
N LEU A 142 -3.48 8.37 6.41
CA LEU A 142 -3.15 8.48 5.00
C LEU A 142 -1.66 8.83 4.88
N ASN A 143 -0.91 7.99 4.18
CA ASN A 143 0.51 8.23 3.93
C ASN A 143 0.77 8.40 2.46
N ILE A 144 1.59 9.38 2.10
CA ILE A 144 2.07 9.52 0.73
C ILE A 144 3.51 9.03 0.69
N MET A 145 3.70 7.94 -0.02
CA MET A 145 4.99 7.31 -0.22
C MET A 145 5.55 7.76 -1.57
N MET A 146 6.75 8.32 -1.56
CA MET A 146 7.45 8.73 -2.78
C MET A 146 8.77 7.96 -2.87
N LEU A 147 8.99 7.31 -4.02
CA LEU A 147 10.26 6.69 -4.38
C LEU A 147 10.87 7.49 -5.53
N LYS A 148 12.03 8.07 -5.28
CA LYS A 148 12.85 8.81 -6.25
C LYS A 148 13.80 7.86 -6.99
N ASP A 149 14.61 8.40 -7.89
CA ASP A 149 15.71 7.66 -8.53
C ASP A 149 16.59 6.97 -7.49
N GLY A 150 16.81 5.68 -7.65
CA GLY A 150 17.57 4.84 -6.70
C GLY A 150 16.76 4.28 -5.54
N ASP A 151 15.57 4.81 -5.23
CA ASP A 151 14.74 4.34 -4.12
C ASP A 151 14.03 3.02 -4.46
N GLN A 152 13.77 2.24 -3.41
CA GLN A 152 13.07 0.97 -3.49
C GLN A 152 12.37 0.64 -2.17
N LEU A 153 11.33 -0.17 -2.23
CA LEU A 153 10.74 -0.82 -1.06
C LEU A 153 11.11 -2.31 -1.12
N GLY A 154 12.02 -2.73 -0.24
CA GLY A 154 12.54 -4.09 -0.23
C GLY A 154 11.49 -5.15 0.13
N TRP A 155 11.81 -6.43 -0.05
CA TRP A 155 10.90 -7.53 0.28
C TRP A 155 10.43 -7.48 1.72
N HIS A 156 9.12 -7.53 1.93
CA HIS A 156 8.52 -7.51 3.26
C HIS A 156 7.14 -8.16 3.27
N TYR A 157 6.68 -8.51 4.46
CA TYR A 157 5.29 -8.78 4.77
C TYR A 157 4.67 -7.58 5.48
N ASP A 158 3.42 -7.28 5.19
CA ASP A 158 2.65 -6.30 5.95
C ASP A 158 2.33 -6.81 7.36
N ARG A 159 2.08 -5.86 8.27
CA ARG A 159 1.57 -6.16 9.62
C ARG A 159 0.04 -6.17 9.67
N ALA A 160 -0.60 -5.45 8.75
CA ALA A 160 -2.04 -5.38 8.64
C ALA A 160 -2.59 -6.52 7.78
N ASP A 161 -3.82 -6.97 8.06
CA ASP A 161 -4.47 -8.03 7.29
C ASP A 161 -4.67 -7.65 5.82
N PHE A 162 -4.87 -6.38 5.56
CA PHE A 162 -4.92 -5.82 4.20
C PHE A 162 -4.41 -4.37 4.21
N VAL A 163 -3.94 -3.94 3.05
CA VAL A 163 -3.54 -2.56 2.79
C VAL A 163 -4.27 -2.07 1.54
N THR A 164 -4.70 -0.81 1.55
CA THR A 164 -5.29 -0.15 0.39
C THR A 164 -4.32 0.90 -0.13
N THR A 165 -3.96 0.82 -1.40
CA THR A 165 -3.07 1.80 -2.04
C THR A 165 -3.71 2.42 -3.26
N LEU A 166 -3.39 3.69 -3.54
CA LEU A 166 -3.81 4.41 -4.72
C LEU A 166 -2.56 5.02 -5.38
N LEU A 167 -2.19 4.51 -6.56
CA LEU A 167 -1.03 5.01 -7.29
C LEU A 167 -1.38 6.32 -8.00
N LEU A 168 -0.73 7.41 -7.59
CA LEU A 168 -0.96 8.74 -8.16
C LEU A 168 -0.02 9.05 -9.32
N GLN A 169 1.23 8.60 -9.25
CA GLN A 169 2.23 8.81 -10.30
C GLN A 169 3.07 7.56 -10.50
N ALA A 170 3.16 7.10 -11.74
CA ALA A 170 4.07 6.03 -12.13
C ALA A 170 5.48 6.61 -12.37
N PRO A 171 6.57 5.87 -12.07
CA PRO A 171 7.92 6.27 -12.42
C PRO A 171 8.19 6.10 -13.93
N GLU A 172 9.29 6.66 -14.42
CA GLU A 172 9.73 6.44 -15.82
C GLU A 172 10.07 4.98 -16.05
N THR A 173 10.91 4.41 -15.18
CA THR A 173 11.31 3.00 -15.24
C THR A 173 11.42 2.42 -13.84
N GLY A 174 11.42 1.09 -13.74
CA GLY A 174 11.43 0.41 -12.44
C GLY A 174 10.13 0.60 -11.68
N GLY A 175 10.22 0.65 -10.34
CA GLY A 175 9.08 0.87 -9.47
C GLY A 175 7.95 -0.16 -9.63
N ARG A 176 8.26 -1.36 -10.12
CA ARG A 176 7.28 -2.43 -10.33
C ARG A 176 6.88 -3.03 -8.99
N PHE A 177 5.61 -3.29 -8.82
CA PHE A 177 5.13 -4.06 -7.69
C PHE A 177 5.31 -5.55 -7.96
N GLU A 178 6.12 -6.20 -7.14
CA GLU A 178 6.38 -7.63 -7.23
C GLU A 178 5.91 -8.33 -5.95
N TYR A 179 5.30 -9.50 -6.09
CA TYR A 179 4.83 -10.28 -4.96
C TYR A 179 4.70 -11.77 -5.29
N ILE A 180 4.61 -12.60 -4.25
CA ILE A 180 4.22 -14.01 -4.36
C ILE A 180 2.93 -14.20 -3.57
N PRO A 181 1.84 -14.65 -4.22
CA PRO A 181 0.59 -14.88 -3.53
C PRO A 181 0.73 -15.96 -2.45
N HIS A 182 0.26 -15.66 -1.24
CA HIS A 182 0.10 -16.64 -0.15
C HIS A 182 1.32 -17.53 0.07
N LEU A 183 2.55 -16.96 0.00
CA LEU A 183 3.79 -17.72 0.21
C LEU A 183 3.83 -18.34 1.61
N ARG A 184 3.26 -17.66 2.62
CA ARG A 184 3.07 -18.19 3.97
C ARG A 184 1.60 -18.24 4.36
N SER A 185 1.29 -18.99 5.41
CA SER A 185 -0.01 -19.00 6.08
C SER A 185 0.12 -18.61 7.56
N ALA A 186 -0.97 -18.71 8.33
CA ALA A 186 -0.93 -18.54 9.77
C ALA A 186 -0.21 -19.70 10.49
N GLU A 187 -0.19 -20.88 9.86
CA GLU A 187 0.35 -22.14 10.40
C GLU A 187 1.77 -22.46 9.89
N ASP A 188 2.16 -21.90 8.72
CA ASP A 188 3.45 -22.22 8.08
C ASP A 188 4.09 -20.95 7.48
N GLU A 189 5.27 -20.59 7.98
CA GLU A 189 6.10 -19.49 7.46
C GLU A 189 6.75 -19.81 6.10
N ASN A 190 6.78 -21.07 5.69
CA ASN A 190 7.37 -21.53 4.43
C ASN A 190 8.78 -20.96 4.19
N TYR A 191 9.70 -21.20 5.12
CA TYR A 191 11.06 -20.69 5.02
C TYR A 191 11.84 -21.17 3.79
N ALA A 192 11.48 -22.33 3.24
CA ALA A 192 12.08 -22.84 1.99
C ALA A 192 11.69 -21.93 0.81
N GLY A 193 10.39 -21.62 0.67
CA GLY A 193 9.89 -20.68 -0.35
C GLY A 193 10.45 -19.27 -0.16
N LEU A 194 10.54 -18.81 1.08
CA LEU A 194 11.14 -17.50 1.40
C LEU A 194 12.63 -17.47 1.02
N SER A 195 13.40 -18.53 1.27
CA SER A 195 14.80 -18.63 0.85
C SER A 195 14.94 -18.56 -0.67
N ALA A 196 14.09 -19.28 -1.41
CA ALA A 196 14.07 -19.24 -2.87
C ALA A 196 13.72 -17.84 -3.41
N LEU A 197 12.77 -17.16 -2.77
CA LEU A 197 12.43 -15.77 -3.11
C LEU A 197 13.62 -14.83 -2.93
N LEU A 198 14.28 -14.88 -1.76
CA LEU A 198 15.41 -13.99 -1.43
C LEU A 198 16.63 -14.28 -2.29
N ALA A 199 16.79 -15.51 -2.77
CA ALA A 199 17.83 -15.91 -3.74
C ALA A 199 17.44 -15.60 -5.21
N ASP A 200 16.28 -14.98 -5.46
CA ASP A 200 15.70 -14.69 -6.79
C ASP A 200 15.53 -15.95 -7.68
N THR A 201 15.29 -17.10 -7.07
CA THR A 201 15.08 -18.39 -7.74
C THR A 201 13.63 -18.87 -7.71
N HIS A 202 12.72 -18.11 -7.07
CA HIS A 202 11.30 -18.48 -6.98
C HIS A 202 10.58 -18.21 -8.31
N SER A 203 9.97 -19.23 -8.91
CA SER A 203 9.37 -19.18 -10.24
C SER A 203 8.00 -18.48 -10.31
N GLU A 204 7.30 -18.34 -9.18
CA GLU A 204 5.92 -17.84 -9.13
C GLU A 204 5.82 -16.32 -8.83
N LYS A 205 6.95 -15.60 -8.92
CA LYS A 205 6.98 -14.16 -8.72
C LYS A 205 6.14 -13.43 -9.77
N ILE A 206 5.11 -12.73 -9.32
CA ILE A 206 4.27 -11.87 -10.15
C ILE A 206 4.85 -10.46 -10.13
N SER A 207 5.07 -9.87 -11.31
CA SER A 207 5.57 -8.51 -11.48
C SER A 207 4.58 -7.66 -12.24
N LEU A 208 4.10 -6.58 -11.63
CA LEU A 208 3.07 -5.70 -12.17
C LEU A 208 3.67 -4.35 -12.54
N ALA A 209 3.29 -3.85 -13.71
CA ALA A 209 3.60 -2.48 -14.11
C ALA A 209 2.83 -1.48 -13.23
N SER A 210 3.45 -0.31 -12.99
CA SER A 210 2.82 0.80 -12.29
C SER A 210 1.91 1.56 -13.24
N GLU A 211 0.60 1.60 -12.96
CA GLU A 211 -0.39 2.34 -13.74
C GLU A 211 -1.05 3.39 -12.82
N ALA A 212 -0.80 4.67 -13.07
CA ALA A 212 -1.39 5.77 -12.30
C ALA A 212 -2.94 5.71 -12.32
N GLY A 213 -3.57 6.08 -11.21
CA GLY A 213 -5.02 5.98 -11.03
C GLY A 213 -5.51 4.60 -10.57
N THR A 214 -4.63 3.62 -10.36
CA THR A 214 -5.02 2.28 -9.89
C THR A 214 -5.20 2.25 -8.38
N LEU A 215 -6.38 1.85 -7.91
CA LEU A 215 -6.65 1.47 -6.53
C LEU A 215 -6.35 -0.02 -6.37
N THR A 216 -5.56 -0.38 -5.37
CA THR A 216 -5.21 -1.78 -5.08
C THR A 216 -5.50 -2.12 -3.63
N LEU A 217 -6.24 -3.21 -3.40
CA LEU A 217 -6.38 -3.89 -2.12
C LEU A 217 -5.43 -5.08 -2.13
N PHE A 218 -4.65 -5.25 -1.07
CA PHE A 218 -3.61 -6.27 -1.01
C PHE A 218 -3.52 -6.91 0.39
N GLN A 219 -3.39 -8.24 0.44
CA GLN A 219 -3.21 -9.02 1.67
C GLN A 219 -1.72 -9.35 1.88
N GLY A 220 -0.94 -8.33 2.20
CA GLY A 220 0.51 -8.42 2.35
C GLY A 220 0.97 -9.23 3.56
N ILE A 221 0.08 -9.51 4.52
CA ILE A 221 0.42 -10.33 5.69
C ILE A 221 0.86 -11.76 5.30
N PHE A 222 0.32 -12.33 4.23
CA PHE A 222 0.65 -13.67 3.75
C PHE A 222 1.45 -13.68 2.44
N SER A 223 1.53 -12.55 1.79
CA SER A 223 2.12 -12.40 0.46
C SER A 223 3.33 -11.46 0.53
N PRO A 224 4.57 -11.98 0.53
CA PRO A 224 5.75 -11.11 0.52
C PRO A 224 5.75 -10.30 -0.76
N HIS A 225 6.11 -9.03 -0.64
CA HIS A 225 6.07 -8.09 -1.76
C HIS A 225 7.17 -7.04 -1.67
N ARG A 226 7.44 -6.41 -2.81
CA ARG A 226 8.39 -5.31 -2.91
C ARG A 226 7.97 -4.31 -3.98
N VAL A 227 8.57 -3.13 -3.94
CA VAL A 227 8.62 -2.23 -5.10
C VAL A 227 10.07 -2.19 -5.57
N THR A 228 10.32 -2.59 -6.82
CA THR A 228 11.66 -2.59 -7.40
C THR A 228 12.23 -1.18 -7.46
N GLN A 229 13.55 -1.08 -7.58
CA GLN A 229 14.22 0.20 -7.67
C GLN A 229 13.61 1.07 -8.78
N VAL A 230 13.36 2.33 -8.44
CA VAL A 230 12.91 3.37 -9.38
C VAL A 230 14.13 3.92 -10.11
N SER A 231 13.99 4.24 -11.40
CA SER A 231 15.02 4.92 -12.16
C SER A 231 14.40 6.02 -13.05
N GLY A 232 15.11 7.14 -13.14
CA GLY A 232 14.69 8.32 -13.91
C GLY A 232 14.21 9.49 -13.05
N ALA A 233 13.90 10.61 -13.70
CA ALA A 233 13.58 11.88 -13.03
C ALA A 233 12.16 11.91 -12.44
N THR A 234 11.24 11.05 -12.91
CA THR A 234 9.86 11.00 -12.45
C THR A 234 9.72 10.04 -11.27
N PRO A 235 9.44 10.49 -10.03
CA PRO A 235 9.27 9.62 -8.89
C PRO A 235 7.97 8.81 -8.96
N ARG A 236 7.96 7.66 -8.29
CA ARG A 236 6.73 6.91 -8.01
C ARG A 236 6.04 7.49 -6.79
N ILE A 237 4.76 7.90 -6.91
CA ILE A 237 3.98 8.46 -5.81
C ILE A 237 2.76 7.59 -5.56
N THR A 238 2.63 7.07 -4.34
CA THR A 238 1.53 6.19 -3.92
C THR A 238 0.93 6.70 -2.61
N SER A 239 -0.39 6.76 -2.55
CA SER A 239 -1.10 6.97 -1.30
C SER A 239 -1.43 5.63 -0.66
N VAL A 240 -1.16 5.47 0.62
CA VAL A 240 -1.57 4.35 1.45
C VAL A 240 -2.75 4.80 2.31
N LEU A 241 -3.90 4.18 2.12
CA LEU A 241 -5.15 4.50 2.80
C LEU A 241 -5.35 3.49 3.94
N SER A 242 -5.12 3.92 5.18
CA SER A 242 -5.17 3.05 6.35
C SER A 242 -6.55 3.08 7.00
N TYR A 243 -7.28 1.97 6.90
CA TYR A 243 -8.55 1.76 7.60
C TYR A 243 -8.38 0.71 8.68
N THR A 244 -9.18 0.77 9.73
CA THR A 244 -9.09 -0.11 10.90
C THR A 244 -10.37 -0.92 11.11
N LYS A 245 -10.23 -2.11 11.70
CA LYS A 245 -11.36 -2.99 12.04
C LYS A 245 -12.09 -2.53 13.31
N GLN A 246 -11.46 -1.70 14.12
CA GLN A 246 -11.98 -1.18 15.38
C GLN A 246 -11.72 0.32 15.46
N PRO A 247 -12.57 1.09 16.15
CA PRO A 247 -12.30 2.50 16.43
C PRO A 247 -11.14 2.65 17.44
N GLY A 248 -10.57 3.85 17.56
CA GLY A 248 -9.57 4.17 18.55
C GLY A 248 -8.15 3.64 18.26
N VAL A 249 -7.90 3.12 17.07
CA VAL A 249 -6.57 2.60 16.73
C VAL A 249 -5.60 3.76 16.48
N VAL A 250 -4.47 3.71 17.19
CA VAL A 250 -3.34 4.65 17.04
C VAL A 250 -2.02 3.87 16.97
N PHE A 251 -1.03 4.42 16.29
CA PHE A 251 0.30 3.83 16.25
C PHE A 251 1.05 4.04 17.57
N SER A 252 1.90 3.11 17.91
CA SER A 252 2.87 3.30 19.00
C SER A 252 3.89 4.38 18.62
N GLU A 253 4.50 5.03 19.61
CA GLU A 253 5.59 5.99 19.36
C GLU A 253 6.74 5.38 18.55
N SER A 254 7.08 4.12 18.80
CA SER A 254 8.11 3.41 18.05
C SER A 254 7.76 3.24 16.58
N ALA A 255 6.49 2.93 16.27
CA ALA A 255 6.01 2.83 14.89
C ALA A 255 6.04 4.20 14.20
N ARG A 256 5.59 5.28 14.87
CA ARG A 256 5.66 6.64 14.33
C ARG A 256 7.10 7.07 14.04
N LYS A 257 8.03 6.82 14.97
CA LYS A 257 9.46 7.09 14.77
C LYS A 257 10.03 6.28 13.60
N GLN A 258 9.66 5.02 13.47
CA GLN A 258 10.11 4.16 12.39
C GLN A 258 9.64 4.66 11.01
N PHE A 259 8.36 5.06 10.88
CA PHE A 259 7.77 5.42 9.60
C PHE A 259 7.88 6.91 9.26
N TYR A 260 7.96 7.79 10.26
CA TYR A 260 7.91 9.25 10.07
C TYR A 260 9.05 10.00 10.73
N GLY A 261 10.00 9.34 11.36
CA GLY A 261 11.15 9.96 12.04
C GLY A 261 10.81 10.73 13.32
N ARG A 262 9.53 10.75 13.74
CA ARG A 262 9.04 11.51 14.89
C ARG A 262 7.88 10.79 15.57
N ALA A 263 7.61 11.14 16.83
CA ALA A 263 6.51 10.54 17.62
C ALA A 263 5.26 11.43 17.67
N ASN A 264 5.43 12.74 17.44
CA ASN A 264 4.41 13.79 17.51
C ASN A 264 4.41 14.62 16.22
#